data_6ce486fa06fd393fbb98e58e97477173
#
_entry.id   6ce486fa06fd393fbb98e58e97477173
#
_cell.length_a   1.000
_cell.length_b   1.000
_cell.length_c   1.000
_cell.angle_alpha   90.00
_cell.angle_beta   90.00
_cell.angle_gamma   90.00
#
_symmetry.space_group_name_H-M   'P 1'
#
loop_
_entity.id
_entity.type
_entity.pdbx_description
1 polymer ?
#
loop_
_entity_poly.entity_id
_entity_poly.type
_entity_poly.pdbx_seq_one_letter_code
_entity_poly.pdbx_strand_id
1 'polypeptide(L)'
;MIKVLFICHGNICRSPMAEFVLKDIVEKRGLTSHFEIASAATSNEEIWNGTGNPVYPPAQAELRKHGIGKTVYTNFSEKRARQVTKEDYRYYDYLLCADANNIKNTIRITGQDVEGKVKLLLDFLADSERKGKSISDPWYSGRFDETYRDVVSGCEGLLAYLKETGRIS
;
A
#
# COMPACT_ATOMS: atom_id res chain seq x y z
N MET A 1 -12.67 13.25 0.60
CA MET A 1 -11.56 12.50 -0.03
C MET A 1 -11.08 11.43 0.94
N ILE A 2 -10.88 10.23 0.46
CA ILE A 2 -10.40 9.10 1.26
C ILE A 2 -8.88 9.01 1.08
N LYS A 3 -8.15 9.09 2.19
CA LYS A 3 -6.69 9.15 2.17
C LYS A 3 -6.10 7.86 2.69
N VAL A 4 -5.37 7.14 1.84
CA VAL A 4 -4.84 5.80 2.11
C VAL A 4 -3.33 5.82 2.00
N LEU A 5 -2.65 5.34 3.03
CA LEU A 5 -1.20 5.16 3.05
C LEU A 5 -0.88 3.68 3.20
N PHE A 6 -0.22 3.10 2.21
CA PHE A 6 0.27 1.72 2.31
C PHE A 6 1.67 1.71 2.92
N ILE A 7 1.92 0.75 3.80
CA ILE A 7 3.17 0.69 4.56
C ILE A 7 3.79 -0.70 4.47
N CYS A 8 5.09 -0.76 4.19
CA CYS A 8 5.88 -1.97 4.34
C CYS A 8 7.25 -1.59 4.93
N HIS A 9 8.17 -2.55 5.00
CA HIS A 9 9.47 -2.31 5.62
C HIS A 9 10.31 -1.26 4.87
N GLY A 10 10.53 -1.45 3.57
CA GLY A 10 11.45 -0.62 2.79
C GLY A 10 10.81 0.37 1.83
N ASN A 11 9.54 0.24 1.53
CA ASN A 11 8.81 1.05 0.56
C ASN A 11 9.38 0.96 -0.87
N ILE A 12 9.84 -0.22 -1.26
CA ILE A 12 10.31 -0.47 -2.64
C ILE A 12 9.60 -1.64 -3.31
N CYS A 13 8.92 -2.51 -2.58
CA CYS A 13 8.19 -3.67 -3.13
C CYS A 13 6.70 -3.64 -2.79
N ARG A 14 6.32 -4.15 -1.60
CA ARG A 14 4.91 -4.39 -1.25
C ARG A 14 4.07 -3.13 -1.20
N SER A 15 4.52 -2.10 -0.50
CA SER A 15 3.73 -0.88 -0.36
C SER A 15 3.61 -0.08 -1.65
N PRO A 16 4.66 0.10 -2.47
CA PRO A 16 4.45 0.76 -3.75
C PRO A 16 3.62 -0.09 -4.72
N MET A 17 3.73 -1.41 -4.68
CA MET A 17 2.83 -2.26 -5.48
C MET A 17 1.37 -2.01 -5.10
N ALA A 18 1.07 -1.94 -3.79
CA ALA A 18 -0.28 -1.64 -3.31
C ALA A 18 -0.75 -0.25 -3.73
N GLU A 19 0.12 0.74 -3.63
CA GLU A 19 -0.19 2.12 -4.05
C GLU A 19 -0.62 2.15 -5.51
N PHE A 20 0.16 1.56 -6.41
CA PHE A 20 -0.11 1.66 -7.85
C PHE A 20 -1.20 0.71 -8.31
N VAL A 21 -1.40 -0.42 -7.64
CA VAL A 21 -2.55 -1.28 -7.89
C VAL A 21 -3.86 -0.56 -7.53
N LEU A 22 -3.93 0.06 -6.36
CA LEU A 22 -5.13 0.80 -5.97
C LEU A 22 -5.37 1.99 -6.90
N LYS A 23 -4.33 2.72 -7.27
CA LYS A 23 -4.44 3.80 -8.25
C LYS A 23 -5.00 3.32 -9.57
N ASP A 24 -4.53 2.18 -10.07
CA ASP A 24 -5.03 1.59 -11.32
C ASP A 24 -6.51 1.24 -11.23
N ILE A 25 -6.91 0.60 -10.13
CA ILE A 25 -8.30 0.20 -9.94
C ILE A 25 -9.23 1.43 -9.86
N VAL A 26 -8.87 2.42 -9.06
CA VAL A 26 -9.72 3.62 -8.90
C VAL A 26 -9.78 4.44 -10.17
N GLU A 27 -8.70 4.50 -10.95
CA GLU A 27 -8.71 5.20 -12.24
C GLU A 27 -9.66 4.52 -13.22
N LYS A 28 -9.61 3.20 -13.33
CA LYS A 28 -10.50 2.43 -14.21
C LYS A 28 -11.96 2.53 -13.82
N ARG A 29 -12.25 2.80 -12.56
CA ARG A 29 -13.63 2.96 -12.04
C ARG A 29 -14.08 4.42 -11.99
N GLY A 30 -13.25 5.35 -12.43
CA GLY A 30 -13.59 6.78 -12.42
C GLY A 30 -13.65 7.37 -11.02
N LEU A 31 -12.87 6.86 -10.08
CA LEU A 31 -12.90 7.24 -8.67
C LEU A 31 -11.68 8.07 -8.22
N THR A 32 -10.85 8.53 -9.15
CA THR A 32 -9.61 9.22 -8.80
C THR A 32 -9.83 10.46 -7.92
N SER A 33 -10.93 11.19 -8.15
CA SER A 33 -11.25 12.39 -7.35
C SER A 33 -11.66 12.07 -5.91
N HIS A 34 -11.94 10.80 -5.61
CA HIS A 34 -12.37 10.38 -4.27
C HIS A 34 -11.22 9.92 -3.39
N PHE A 35 -10.02 9.76 -3.97
CA PHE A 35 -8.90 9.15 -3.26
C PHE A 35 -7.62 9.97 -3.32
N GLU A 36 -6.87 9.93 -2.23
CA GLU A 36 -5.46 10.30 -2.21
C GLU A 36 -4.70 9.06 -1.72
N ILE A 37 -3.78 8.56 -2.54
CA ILE A 37 -3.12 7.27 -2.33
C ILE A 37 -1.61 7.46 -2.33
N ALA A 38 -0.94 6.93 -1.32
CA ALA A 38 0.50 7.01 -1.20
C ALA A 38 1.05 5.77 -0.50
N SER A 39 2.37 5.69 -0.37
CA SER A 39 3.02 4.61 0.37
C SER A 39 4.28 5.10 1.08
N ALA A 40 4.68 4.40 2.14
CA ALA A 40 5.83 4.74 2.95
C ALA A 40 6.46 3.50 3.57
N ALA A 41 7.65 3.66 4.15
CA ALA A 41 8.41 2.62 4.82
C ALA A 41 8.38 2.80 6.32
N THR A 42 8.51 1.70 7.06
CA THR A 42 8.80 1.77 8.49
C THR A 42 10.30 2.00 8.75
N SER A 43 11.17 1.58 7.83
CA SER A 43 12.62 1.73 7.96
C SER A 43 13.16 2.81 7.03
N ASN A 44 14.41 3.20 7.24
CA ASN A 44 15.13 4.13 6.37
C ASN A 44 16.22 3.43 5.54
N GLU A 45 16.18 2.11 5.46
CA GLU A 45 17.22 1.32 4.79
C GLU A 45 17.35 1.65 3.31
N GLU A 46 16.26 2.07 2.67
CA GLU A 46 16.21 2.38 1.25
C GLU A 46 16.31 3.88 0.97
N ILE A 47 16.84 4.64 1.94
CA ILE A 47 16.98 6.10 1.82
C ILE A 47 18.43 6.49 2.07
N TRP A 48 19.06 7.12 1.08
CA TRP A 48 20.46 7.55 1.12
C TRP A 48 20.56 9.06 0.91
N ASN A 49 21.21 9.78 1.84
CA ASN A 49 21.38 11.24 1.75
C ASN A 49 20.07 11.98 1.45
N GLY A 50 18.97 11.56 2.09
CA GLY A 50 17.68 12.18 1.91
C GLY A 50 16.93 11.79 0.64
N THR A 51 17.50 10.89 -0.19
CA THR A 51 16.88 10.43 -1.42
C THR A 51 16.55 8.95 -1.30
N GLY A 52 15.27 8.60 -1.52
CA GLY A 52 14.80 7.23 -1.49
C GLY A 52 15.09 6.49 -2.79
N ASN A 53 15.25 5.18 -2.69
CA ASN A 53 15.38 4.31 -3.84
C ASN A 53 14.06 4.21 -4.62
N PRO A 54 14.12 3.95 -5.93
CA PRO A 54 12.91 3.75 -6.74
C PRO A 54 12.24 2.42 -6.41
N VAL A 55 11.09 2.19 -7.01
CA VAL A 55 10.43 0.89 -6.95
C VAL A 55 11.41 -0.18 -7.45
N TYR A 56 11.53 -1.26 -6.69
CA TYR A 56 12.47 -2.34 -7.01
C TYR A 56 12.16 -2.92 -8.40
N PRO A 57 13.18 -3.15 -9.27
CA PRO A 57 12.92 -3.55 -10.66
C PRO A 57 11.98 -4.75 -10.86
N PRO A 58 12.08 -5.86 -10.10
CA PRO A 58 11.10 -6.95 -10.24
C PRO A 58 9.67 -6.54 -9.88
N ALA A 59 9.49 -5.63 -8.92
CA ALA A 59 8.16 -5.09 -8.59
C ALA A 59 7.63 -4.25 -9.75
N GLN A 60 8.48 -3.42 -10.35
CA GLN A 60 8.13 -2.66 -11.56
C GLN A 60 7.70 -3.60 -12.70
N ALA A 61 8.45 -4.68 -12.91
CA ALA A 61 8.17 -5.65 -13.96
C ALA A 61 6.81 -6.31 -13.73
N GLU A 62 6.50 -6.67 -12.48
CA GLU A 62 5.21 -7.27 -12.15
C GLU A 62 4.06 -6.31 -12.42
N LEU A 63 4.20 -5.04 -12.03
CA LEU A 63 3.18 -4.02 -12.31
C LEU A 63 2.96 -3.84 -13.81
N ARG A 64 4.05 -3.72 -14.59
CA ARG A 64 3.96 -3.56 -16.05
C ARG A 64 3.32 -4.77 -16.74
N LYS A 65 3.58 -5.97 -16.24
CA LYS A 65 2.98 -7.22 -16.75
C LYS A 65 1.45 -7.14 -16.70
N HIS A 66 0.89 -6.44 -15.73
CA HIS A 66 -0.56 -6.28 -15.56
C HIS A 66 -1.08 -4.96 -16.14
N GLY A 67 -0.27 -4.28 -16.95
CA GLY A 67 -0.68 -3.05 -17.64
C GLY A 67 -0.69 -1.79 -16.78
N ILE A 68 -0.09 -1.83 -15.59
CA ILE A 68 -0.05 -0.69 -14.67
C ILE A 68 1.18 0.17 -14.99
N GLY A 69 1.01 1.49 -14.92
CA GLY A 69 2.09 2.45 -15.16
C GLY A 69 2.00 3.18 -16.48
N LYS A 70 0.94 2.95 -17.26
CA LYS A 70 0.79 3.52 -18.61
C LYS A 70 0.16 4.92 -18.63
N THR A 71 -0.46 5.33 -17.53
CA THR A 71 -1.11 6.65 -17.43
C THR A 71 -0.28 7.58 -16.55
N VAL A 72 -0.55 8.87 -16.63
CA VAL A 72 0.09 9.85 -15.74
C VAL A 72 -0.18 9.48 -14.28
N TYR A 73 -1.42 9.09 -13.98
CA TYR A 73 -1.85 8.78 -12.62
C TYR A 73 -1.16 7.53 -12.05
N THR A 74 -0.91 6.53 -12.88
CA THR A 74 -0.31 5.25 -12.45
C THR A 74 1.20 5.17 -12.71
N ASN A 75 1.81 6.22 -13.23
CA ASN A 75 3.25 6.22 -13.53
C ASN A 75 4.05 6.18 -12.22
N PHE A 76 4.81 5.11 -12.03
CA PHE A 76 5.62 4.91 -10.81
C PHE A 76 7.10 5.24 -10.97
N SER A 77 7.50 5.80 -12.12
CA SER A 77 8.92 6.08 -12.40
C SER A 77 9.54 7.10 -11.43
N GLU A 78 8.73 8.01 -10.90
CA GLU A 78 9.19 9.04 -9.96
C GLU A 78 8.97 8.66 -8.49
N LYS A 79 8.35 7.50 -8.23
CA LYS A 79 8.14 7.06 -6.85
C LYS A 79 9.48 6.75 -6.19
N ARG A 80 9.67 7.32 -5.00
CA ARG A 80 10.87 7.08 -4.18
C ARG A 80 10.45 6.65 -2.78
N ALA A 81 11.23 5.78 -2.17
CA ALA A 81 11.01 5.35 -0.80
C ALA A 81 11.05 6.56 0.14
N ARG A 82 10.12 6.61 1.09
CA ARG A 82 10.12 7.58 2.18
C ARG A 82 9.70 6.89 3.47
N GLN A 83 10.09 7.44 4.60
CA GLN A 83 9.72 6.84 5.89
C GLN A 83 8.42 7.46 6.40
N VAL A 84 7.58 6.63 7.04
CA VAL A 84 6.34 7.09 7.68
C VAL A 84 6.68 8.06 8.81
N THR A 85 5.81 9.04 9.04
CA THR A 85 5.98 10.06 10.07
C THR A 85 4.76 10.11 10.99
N LYS A 86 4.88 10.81 12.13
CA LYS A 86 3.75 11.05 13.03
C LYS A 86 2.63 11.82 12.34
N GLU A 87 2.99 12.75 11.45
CA GLU A 87 2.02 13.55 10.69
C GLU A 87 1.19 12.69 9.76
N ASP A 88 1.76 11.62 9.22
CA ASP A 88 1.02 10.67 8.38
C ASP A 88 -0.18 10.07 9.12
N TYR A 89 -0.03 9.81 10.41
CA TYR A 89 -1.12 9.27 11.21
C TYR A 89 -2.33 10.21 11.25
N ARG A 90 -2.08 11.51 11.37
CA ARG A 90 -3.16 12.51 11.40
C ARG A 90 -3.74 12.74 10.01
N TYR A 91 -2.90 12.69 8.99
CA TYR A 91 -3.29 13.05 7.63
C TYR A 91 -4.09 11.97 6.93
N TYR A 92 -3.68 10.72 7.04
CA TYR A 92 -4.34 9.61 6.34
C TYR A 92 -5.48 9.00 7.15
N ASP A 93 -6.51 8.54 6.45
CA ASP A 93 -7.65 7.85 7.05
C ASP A 93 -7.31 6.39 7.35
N TYR A 94 -6.48 5.78 6.51
CA TYR A 94 -6.07 4.38 6.61
C TYR A 94 -4.57 4.27 6.44
N LEU A 95 -3.92 3.60 7.40
CA LEU A 95 -2.51 3.20 7.32
C LEU A 95 -2.49 1.68 7.20
N LEU A 96 -2.31 1.18 5.97
CA LEU A 96 -2.48 -0.23 5.66
C LEU A 96 -1.15 -0.91 5.46
N CYS A 97 -0.84 -1.81 6.38
CA CYS A 97 0.44 -2.50 6.47
C CYS A 97 0.42 -3.84 5.74
N ALA A 98 1.56 -4.25 5.21
CA ALA A 98 1.70 -5.53 4.54
C ALA A 98 1.73 -6.70 5.52
N ASP A 99 2.35 -6.52 6.69
CA ASP A 99 2.49 -7.58 7.69
C ASP A 99 2.41 -7.06 9.13
N ALA A 100 2.36 -7.98 10.09
CA ALA A 100 2.25 -7.64 11.50
C ALA A 100 3.47 -6.87 12.04
N ASN A 101 4.66 -7.13 11.50
CA ASN A 101 5.85 -6.37 11.88
C ASN A 101 5.74 -4.91 11.44
N ASN A 102 5.15 -4.67 10.29
CA ASN A 102 4.90 -3.30 9.82
C ASN A 102 3.96 -2.56 10.76
N ILE A 103 2.92 -3.22 11.27
CA ILE A 103 2.00 -2.61 12.26
C ILE A 103 2.78 -2.20 13.51
N LYS A 104 3.55 -3.12 14.07
CA LYS A 104 4.35 -2.88 15.27
C LYS A 104 5.32 -1.71 15.07
N ASN A 105 6.03 -1.68 13.96
CA ASN A 105 7.01 -0.65 13.67
C ASN A 105 6.36 0.69 13.33
N THR A 106 5.19 0.68 12.68
CA THR A 106 4.41 1.90 12.43
C THR A 106 4.00 2.55 13.75
N ILE A 107 3.44 1.77 14.67
CA ILE A 107 3.01 2.28 15.99
C ILE A 107 4.19 2.83 16.78
N ARG A 108 5.37 2.22 16.63
CA ARG A 108 6.58 2.72 17.27
C ARG A 108 6.95 4.14 16.80
N ILE A 109 6.65 4.45 15.52
CA ILE A 109 6.92 5.77 14.93
C ILE A 109 5.78 6.75 15.18
N THR A 110 4.54 6.33 14.96
CA THR A 110 3.36 7.21 15.01
C THR A 110 2.77 7.37 16.40
N GLY A 111 3.08 6.46 17.31
CA GLY A 111 2.45 6.38 18.62
C GLY A 111 1.23 5.46 18.61
N GLN A 112 0.56 5.36 19.74
CA GLN A 112 -0.58 4.49 19.93
C GLN A 112 -1.71 4.77 18.91
N ASP A 113 -2.28 3.73 18.34
CA ASP A 113 -3.35 3.83 17.34
C ASP A 113 -4.71 4.05 18.00
N VAL A 114 -4.92 5.24 18.53
CA VAL A 114 -6.15 5.59 19.28
C VAL A 114 -7.38 5.69 18.38
N GLU A 115 -7.20 5.91 17.07
CA GLU A 115 -8.30 6.06 16.13
C GLU A 115 -8.56 4.80 15.29
N GLY A 116 -7.79 3.74 15.51
CA GLY A 116 -7.98 2.47 14.80
C GLY A 116 -7.67 2.54 13.31
N LYS A 117 -6.70 3.36 12.92
CA LYS A 117 -6.33 3.57 11.51
C LYS A 117 -5.33 2.55 10.96
N VAL A 118 -4.53 1.94 11.84
CA VAL A 118 -3.43 1.05 11.43
C VAL A 118 -3.93 -0.39 11.36
N LYS A 119 -3.99 -0.93 10.15
CA LYS A 119 -4.54 -2.26 9.89
C LYS A 119 -3.67 -3.01 8.89
N LEU A 120 -3.88 -4.31 8.79
CA LEU A 120 -3.33 -5.10 7.69
C LEU A 120 -4.17 -4.85 6.42
N LEU A 121 -3.51 -4.78 5.27
CA LEU A 121 -4.26 -4.70 4.01
C LEU A 121 -5.21 -5.89 3.87
N LEU A 122 -4.75 -7.10 4.23
CA LEU A 122 -5.56 -8.30 4.11
C LEU A 122 -6.66 -8.44 5.18
N ASP A 123 -6.76 -7.49 6.13
CA ASP A 123 -7.93 -7.41 7.02
C ASP A 123 -9.22 -7.11 6.26
N PHE A 124 -9.11 -6.51 5.08
CA PHE A 124 -10.27 -6.14 4.26
C PHE A 124 -10.76 -7.27 3.35
N LEU A 125 -10.07 -8.40 3.32
CA LEU A 125 -10.57 -9.54 2.55
C LEU A 125 -11.89 -10.01 3.14
N ALA A 126 -12.81 -10.35 2.26
CA ALA A 126 -14.03 -11.03 2.65
C ALA A 126 -13.67 -12.45 3.12
N ASP A 127 -14.64 -13.27 3.37
CA ASP A 127 -14.49 -14.64 3.86
C ASP A 127 -13.47 -15.47 3.05
N SER A 128 -12.23 -15.46 3.52
CA SER A 128 -11.08 -16.08 2.84
C SER A 128 -10.05 -16.55 3.86
N GLU A 129 -9.34 -17.62 3.54
CA GLU A 129 -8.22 -18.11 4.37
C GLU A 129 -7.12 -17.07 4.51
N ARG A 130 -6.99 -16.15 3.56
CA ARG A 130 -5.99 -15.08 3.56
C ARG A 130 -6.38 -13.87 4.42
N LYS A 131 -7.64 -13.80 4.87
CA LYS A 131 -8.11 -12.66 5.69
C LYS A 131 -7.28 -12.52 6.96
N GLY A 132 -6.78 -11.31 7.21
CA GLY A 132 -5.97 -11.01 8.38
C GLY A 132 -4.56 -11.61 8.33
N LYS A 133 -4.13 -12.14 7.18
CA LYS A 133 -2.78 -12.69 7.01
C LYS A 133 -1.82 -11.62 6.53
N SER A 134 -0.54 -11.90 6.67
CA SER A 134 0.51 -11.04 6.15
C SER A 134 0.76 -11.31 4.67
N ILE A 135 1.16 -10.28 3.94
CA ILE A 135 1.66 -10.41 2.58
C ILE A 135 3.13 -10.78 2.67
N SER A 136 3.50 -11.90 2.06
CA SER A 136 4.89 -12.36 2.05
C SER A 136 5.81 -11.34 1.39
N ASP A 137 7.02 -11.20 1.95
CA ASP A 137 7.98 -10.24 1.41
C ASP A 137 8.65 -10.85 0.16
N PRO A 138 8.41 -10.30 -1.04
CA PRO A 138 8.95 -10.86 -2.27
C PRO A 138 10.46 -10.64 -2.42
N TRP A 139 11.04 -9.76 -1.61
CA TRP A 139 12.50 -9.60 -1.54
C TRP A 139 13.16 -10.94 -1.19
N TYR A 140 12.56 -11.71 -0.26
CA TYR A 140 13.10 -12.98 0.19
C TYR A 140 12.60 -14.16 -0.65
N SER A 141 11.32 -14.17 -1.03
CA SER A 141 10.71 -15.30 -1.75
C SER A 141 10.90 -15.24 -3.25
N GLY A 142 11.10 -14.06 -3.82
CA GLY A 142 11.12 -13.85 -5.26
C GLY A 142 9.74 -13.96 -5.92
N ARG A 143 8.67 -14.16 -5.13
CA ARG A 143 7.32 -14.41 -5.66
C ARG A 143 6.51 -13.12 -5.75
N PHE A 144 6.91 -12.25 -6.69
CA PHE A 144 6.20 -10.99 -6.95
C PHE A 144 4.78 -11.21 -7.46
N ASP A 145 4.53 -12.32 -8.14
CA ASP A 145 3.21 -12.71 -8.62
C ASP A 145 2.24 -12.98 -7.44
N GLU A 146 2.70 -13.64 -6.40
CA GLU A 146 1.89 -13.88 -5.20
C GLU A 146 1.60 -12.57 -4.45
N THR A 147 2.61 -11.72 -4.33
CA THR A 147 2.44 -10.39 -3.73
C THR A 147 1.41 -9.59 -4.49
N TYR A 148 1.48 -9.59 -5.82
CA TYR A 148 0.52 -8.89 -6.67
C TYR A 148 -0.90 -9.39 -6.42
N ARG A 149 -1.11 -10.71 -6.37
CA ARG A 149 -2.44 -11.29 -6.11
C ARG A 149 -3.00 -10.88 -4.75
N ASP A 150 -2.17 -10.94 -3.71
CA ASP A 150 -2.59 -10.53 -2.37
C ASP A 150 -2.94 -9.04 -2.33
N VAL A 151 -2.12 -8.21 -2.98
CA VAL A 151 -2.34 -6.77 -3.05
C VAL A 151 -3.65 -6.45 -3.77
N VAL A 152 -3.91 -7.08 -4.92
CA VAL A 152 -5.16 -6.89 -5.65
C VAL A 152 -6.34 -7.27 -4.80
N SER A 153 -6.28 -8.45 -4.15
CA SER A 153 -7.37 -8.93 -3.28
C SER A 153 -7.62 -7.96 -2.12
N GLY A 154 -6.56 -7.46 -1.49
CA GLY A 154 -6.68 -6.50 -0.39
C GLY A 154 -7.27 -5.18 -0.84
N CYS A 155 -6.83 -4.65 -1.99
CA CYS A 155 -7.36 -3.40 -2.55
C CYS A 155 -8.83 -3.53 -2.93
N GLU A 156 -9.21 -4.64 -3.56
CA GLU A 156 -10.62 -4.91 -3.89
C GLU A 156 -11.47 -5.02 -2.61
N GLY A 157 -10.93 -5.68 -1.59
CA GLY A 157 -11.60 -5.78 -0.28
C GLY A 157 -11.80 -4.42 0.37
N LEU A 158 -10.78 -3.55 0.30
CA LEU A 158 -10.89 -2.19 0.82
C LEU A 158 -12.01 -1.42 0.10
N LEU A 159 -12.06 -1.50 -1.22
CA LEU A 159 -13.10 -0.80 -1.99
C LEU A 159 -14.49 -1.33 -1.68
N ALA A 160 -14.64 -2.65 -1.52
CA ALA A 160 -15.91 -3.25 -1.11
C ALA A 160 -16.34 -2.75 0.27
N TYR A 161 -15.42 -2.67 1.21
CA TYR A 161 -15.68 -2.14 2.55
C TYR A 161 -16.12 -0.67 2.48
N LEU A 162 -15.44 0.14 1.69
CA LEU A 162 -15.78 1.56 1.55
C LEU A 162 -17.15 1.75 0.89
N LYS A 163 -17.51 0.88 -0.03
CA LYS A 163 -18.84 0.89 -0.65
C LYS A 163 -19.92 0.50 0.37
N GLU A 164 -19.69 -0.57 1.14
CA GLU A 164 -20.65 -1.02 2.18
C GLU A 164 -20.87 0.05 3.24
N THR A 165 -19.84 0.79 3.59
CA THR A 165 -19.94 1.86 4.61
C THR A 165 -20.39 3.20 4.04
N GLY A 166 -20.72 3.25 2.76
CA GLY A 166 -21.24 4.46 2.10
C GLY A 166 -20.21 5.54 1.78
N ARG A 167 -18.92 5.22 1.86
CA ARG A 167 -17.85 6.17 1.56
C ARG A 167 -17.67 6.36 0.06
N ILE A 168 -18.03 5.37 -0.73
CA ILE A 168 -18.07 5.42 -2.21
C ILE A 168 -19.37 4.78 -2.68
N SER A 169 -19.79 5.09 -3.93
CA SER A 169 -21.01 4.51 -4.51
C SER A 169 -20.76 3.24 -5.33
#